data_13597f29444118ea3d1d8b35605538bd
#
_entry.id   13597f29444118ea3d1d8b35605538bd
#
_cell.length_a   1.000
_cell.length_b   1.000
_cell.length_c   1.000
_cell.angle_alpha   90.00
_cell.angle_beta   90.00
_cell.angle_gamma   90.00
#
_symmetry.space_group_name_H-M   'P 1'
#
loop_
_entity.id
_entity.type
_entity.pdbx_description
1 polymer ?
#
loop_
_entity_poly.entity_id
_entity_poly.type
_entity_poly.pdbx_seq_one_letter_code
_entity_poly.pdbx_strand_id
1 'polypeptide(L)'
;MENKILEFIKKNKKVKVAQMVTSFGISRQYLNRFLQKLVQSNKIIKIGKGPAVEYILYNSQNIKKIKENIREKTYTLHLKKPFLGEDYVWKKVLDEYVSFLSPSKNAFKILSFAFTEMLNNSLEHSKTNKIDIVAKKVGPKFFCSIRDFGIGAFANVKDKFGFQTEFDAINFILKGKQTTDPKNHTGQGVFFTSKIVDEFVLQSHELKLKINNSNDEYGVEKEKNISGTAIEFSLNLHSKKDIGKIFGKFTDKEFVFDKTEI
;
A
#
# COMPACT_ATOMS: atom_id res chain seq x y z
N MET A 1 -14.32 31.74 15.23
CA MET A 1 -13.63 30.60 15.87
C MET A 1 -12.39 30.17 15.07
N GLU A 2 -12.47 29.95 13.75
CA GLU A 2 -11.33 29.52 12.91
C GLU A 2 -10.10 30.42 13.09
N ASN A 3 -10.26 31.72 13.02
CA ASN A 3 -9.13 32.65 13.20
C ASN A 3 -8.47 32.55 14.58
N LYS A 4 -9.28 32.38 15.64
CA LYS A 4 -8.74 32.16 17.00
C LYS A 4 -7.90 30.88 17.09
N ILE A 5 -8.35 29.81 16.43
CA ILE A 5 -7.61 28.54 16.37
C ILE A 5 -6.30 28.73 15.61
N LEU A 6 -6.33 29.39 14.46
CA LEU A 6 -5.13 29.67 13.65
C LEU A 6 -4.10 30.50 14.41
N GLU A 7 -4.54 31.56 15.08
CA GLU A 7 -3.65 32.40 15.91
C GLU A 7 -3.06 31.62 17.09
N PHE A 8 -3.87 30.79 17.75
CA PHE A 8 -3.40 29.94 18.83
C PHE A 8 -2.34 28.94 18.37
N ILE A 9 -2.57 28.30 17.22
CA ILE A 9 -1.58 27.38 16.63
C ILE A 9 -0.33 28.15 16.18
N LYS A 10 -0.49 29.35 15.61
CA LYS A 10 0.63 30.22 15.21
C LYS A 10 1.53 30.58 16.40
N LYS A 11 0.92 30.97 17.51
CA LYS A 11 1.63 31.38 18.76
C LYS A 11 2.36 30.19 19.39
N ASN A 12 1.72 29.01 19.44
CA ASN A 12 2.25 27.84 20.15
C ASN A 12 3.03 26.87 19.25
N LYS A 13 3.12 27.16 17.92
CA LYS A 13 3.81 26.35 16.88
C LYS A 13 3.21 24.95 16.69
N LYS A 14 2.93 24.21 17.76
CA LYS A 14 2.44 22.82 17.77
C LYS A 14 1.48 22.65 18.96
N VAL A 15 0.23 22.19 18.70
CA VAL A 15 -0.84 22.23 19.71
C VAL A 15 -1.65 20.92 19.70
N LYS A 16 -1.96 20.41 20.90
CA LYS A 16 -2.89 19.30 21.10
C LYS A 16 -4.33 19.80 21.28
N VAL A 17 -5.32 18.94 20.93
CA VAL A 17 -6.74 19.27 21.13
C VAL A 17 -7.05 19.67 22.57
N ALA A 18 -6.48 18.96 23.54
CA ALA A 18 -6.70 19.24 24.96
C ALA A 18 -6.30 20.68 25.34
N GLN A 19 -5.17 21.16 24.84
CA GLN A 19 -4.70 22.54 25.10
C GLN A 19 -5.68 23.59 24.55
N MET A 20 -6.21 23.36 23.33
CA MET A 20 -7.21 24.26 22.75
C MET A 20 -8.54 24.22 23.48
N VAL A 21 -9.00 23.03 23.90
CA VAL A 21 -10.23 22.85 24.70
C VAL A 21 -10.12 23.67 26.00
N THR A 22 -9.04 23.51 26.74
CA THR A 22 -8.79 24.24 27.98
C THR A 22 -8.71 25.75 27.73
N SER A 23 -7.97 26.18 26.70
CA SER A 23 -7.75 27.62 26.45
C SER A 23 -9.00 28.34 25.93
N PHE A 24 -9.88 27.65 25.22
CA PHE A 24 -11.08 28.25 24.63
C PHE A 24 -12.36 28.03 25.45
N GLY A 25 -12.33 27.14 26.44
CA GLY A 25 -13.50 26.81 27.25
C GLY A 25 -14.64 26.15 26.47
N ILE A 26 -14.32 25.41 25.42
CA ILE A 26 -15.32 24.78 24.50
C ILE A 26 -15.21 23.27 24.51
N SER A 27 -16.28 22.57 24.12
CA SER A 27 -16.26 21.12 24.04
C SER A 27 -15.31 20.62 22.93
N ARG A 28 -14.72 19.44 23.15
CA ARG A 28 -13.87 18.77 22.18
C ARG A 28 -14.59 18.50 20.86
N GLN A 29 -15.88 18.14 20.94
CA GLN A 29 -16.68 17.87 19.76
C GLN A 29 -16.91 19.12 18.91
N TYR A 30 -17.21 20.24 19.55
CA TYR A 30 -17.37 21.53 18.89
C TYR A 30 -16.06 21.99 18.23
N LEU A 31 -14.94 21.89 18.93
CA LEU A 31 -13.60 22.22 18.41
C LEU A 31 -13.23 21.37 17.19
N ASN A 32 -13.50 20.06 17.23
CA ASN A 32 -13.15 19.13 16.16
C ASN A 32 -13.81 19.48 14.82
N ARG A 33 -15.02 20.05 14.80
CA ARG A 33 -15.68 20.52 13.58
C ARG A 33 -14.85 21.57 12.85
N PHE A 34 -14.29 22.52 13.61
CA PHE A 34 -13.42 23.56 13.02
C PHE A 34 -12.06 23.01 12.61
N LEU A 35 -11.48 22.12 13.41
CA LEU A 35 -10.20 21.50 13.07
C LEU A 35 -10.30 20.69 11.80
N GLN A 36 -11.36 19.89 11.59
CA GLN A 36 -11.60 19.17 10.36
C GLN A 36 -11.71 20.11 9.15
N LYS A 37 -12.48 21.20 9.27
CA LYS A 37 -12.64 22.20 8.22
C LYS A 37 -11.31 22.88 7.87
N LEU A 38 -10.51 23.24 8.88
CA LEU A 38 -9.20 23.84 8.68
C LEU A 38 -8.18 22.88 8.05
N VAL A 39 -8.25 21.60 8.35
CA VAL A 39 -7.44 20.57 7.70
C VAL A 39 -7.85 20.40 6.22
N GLN A 40 -9.16 20.28 5.94
CA GLN A 40 -9.70 20.16 4.59
C GLN A 40 -9.36 21.37 3.71
N SER A 41 -9.34 22.57 4.30
CA SER A 41 -8.99 23.82 3.60
C SER A 41 -7.46 24.08 3.56
N ASN A 42 -6.63 23.11 3.92
CA ASN A 42 -5.17 23.24 3.94
C ASN A 42 -4.65 24.44 4.75
N LYS A 43 -5.32 24.81 5.83
CA LYS A 43 -4.85 25.88 6.73
C LYS A 43 -4.00 25.34 7.89
N ILE A 44 -4.28 24.11 8.31
CA ILE A 44 -3.50 23.39 9.35
C ILE A 44 -3.22 21.96 8.92
N ILE A 45 -2.22 21.36 9.54
CA ILE A 45 -1.84 19.96 9.36
C ILE A 45 -2.09 19.20 10.65
N LYS A 46 -2.75 18.05 10.54
CA LYS A 46 -2.92 17.09 11.63
C LYS A 46 -1.76 16.10 11.63
N ILE A 47 -1.08 15.94 12.76
CA ILE A 47 0.07 15.02 12.93
C ILE A 47 -0.25 14.04 14.04
N GLY A 48 0.07 12.75 13.83
CA GLY A 48 -0.10 11.68 14.82
C GLY A 48 -1.51 11.07 14.86
N LYS A 49 -1.70 10.11 15.76
CA LYS A 49 -2.93 9.31 15.92
C LYS A 49 -3.39 9.30 17.37
N GLY A 50 -4.69 9.09 17.58
CA GLY A 50 -5.29 8.96 18.91
C GLY A 50 -4.98 10.14 19.84
N PRO A 51 -4.56 9.89 21.08
CA PRO A 51 -4.23 10.95 22.05
C PRO A 51 -3.02 11.80 21.67
N ALA A 52 -2.14 11.29 20.82
CA ALA A 52 -0.93 11.97 20.37
C ALA A 52 -1.15 12.94 19.19
N VAL A 53 -2.41 13.19 18.80
CA VAL A 53 -2.72 14.11 17.70
C VAL A 53 -2.35 15.54 18.07
N GLU A 54 -1.59 16.16 17.18
CA GLU A 54 -1.14 17.56 17.24
C GLU A 54 -1.48 18.29 15.94
N TYR A 55 -1.64 19.59 16.03
CA TYR A 55 -1.94 20.46 14.90
C TYR A 55 -0.88 21.54 14.77
N ILE A 56 -0.46 21.80 13.51
CA ILE A 56 0.48 22.87 13.15
C ILE A 56 -0.08 23.66 11.97
N LEU A 57 0.44 24.87 11.74
CA LEU A 57 0.06 25.64 10.55
C LEU A 57 0.54 24.96 9.27
N TYR A 58 -0.29 25.05 8.23
CA TYR A 58 0.07 24.64 6.86
C TYR A 58 0.96 25.75 6.25
N ASN A 59 2.26 25.54 6.24
CA ASN A 59 3.23 26.40 5.57
C ASN A 59 4.38 25.56 4.99
N SER A 60 5.16 26.15 4.07
CA SER A 60 6.23 25.47 3.36
C SER A 60 7.30 24.84 4.26
N GLN A 61 7.67 25.52 5.35
CA GLN A 61 8.68 25.03 6.31
C GLN A 61 8.17 23.82 7.10
N ASN A 62 6.92 23.89 7.59
CA ASN A 62 6.32 22.79 8.33
C ASN A 62 6.09 21.57 7.43
N ILE A 63 5.64 21.78 6.19
CA ILE A 63 5.48 20.72 5.22
C ILE A 63 6.83 20.06 4.92
N LYS A 64 7.89 20.83 4.72
CA LYS A 64 9.24 20.31 4.47
C LYS A 64 9.72 19.43 5.61
N LYS A 65 9.62 19.91 6.87
CA LYS A 65 10.00 19.13 8.07
C LYS A 65 9.20 17.85 8.23
N ILE A 66 7.88 17.89 7.99
CA ILE A 66 7.03 16.71 8.07
C ILE A 66 7.41 15.70 6.98
N LYS A 67 7.60 16.17 5.74
CA LYS A 67 8.02 15.31 4.63
C LYS A 67 9.35 14.63 4.91
N GLU A 68 10.34 15.34 5.46
CA GLU A 68 11.63 14.78 5.86
C GLU A 68 11.45 13.70 6.95
N ASN A 69 10.74 14.01 8.02
CA ASN A 69 10.47 13.07 9.11
C ASN A 69 9.70 11.81 8.67
N ILE A 70 8.75 11.94 7.74
CA ILE A 70 7.97 10.80 7.23
C ILE A 70 8.82 9.98 6.26
N ARG A 71 9.63 10.63 5.42
CA ARG A 71 10.51 9.96 4.46
C ARG A 71 11.53 9.03 5.11
N GLU A 72 11.94 9.35 6.34
CA GLU A 72 12.90 8.55 7.11
C GLU A 72 12.26 7.43 7.92
N LYS A 73 10.93 7.43 8.07
CA LYS A 73 10.21 6.46 8.89
C LYS A 73 9.64 5.31 8.07
N THR A 74 9.72 4.13 8.65
CA THR A 74 8.94 2.97 8.20
C THR A 74 7.48 3.16 8.63
N TYR A 75 6.56 3.07 7.68
CA TYR A 75 5.12 3.04 7.95
C TYR A 75 4.69 1.61 8.22
N THR A 76 3.93 1.39 9.28
CA THR A 76 3.41 0.05 9.64
C THR A 76 1.92 0.14 9.94
N LEU A 77 1.14 -0.78 9.40
CA LEU A 77 -0.28 -0.91 9.63
C LEU A 77 -0.63 -2.38 9.88
N HIS A 78 -1.31 -2.65 11.00
CA HIS A 78 -1.82 -3.97 11.35
C HIS A 78 -3.33 -3.99 11.17
N LEU A 79 -3.82 -4.89 10.32
CA LEU A 79 -5.25 -5.11 10.10
C LEU A 79 -5.70 -6.37 10.83
N LYS A 80 -6.92 -6.34 11.39
CA LYS A 80 -7.60 -7.48 12.01
C LYS A 80 -9.04 -7.52 11.53
N LYS A 81 -9.62 -8.72 11.43
CA LYS A 81 -11.05 -8.87 11.10
C LYS A 81 -11.94 -8.16 12.12
N PRO A 82 -13.08 -7.54 11.69
CA PRO A 82 -13.53 -7.45 10.30
C PRO A 82 -12.65 -6.49 9.49
N PHE A 83 -12.21 -6.91 8.29
CA PHE A 83 -11.37 -6.10 7.43
C PHE A 83 -12.19 -4.99 6.75
N LEU A 84 -11.53 -3.87 6.50
CA LEU A 84 -12.01 -2.82 5.60
C LEU A 84 -11.52 -3.15 4.19
N GLY A 85 -12.26 -2.72 3.16
CA GLY A 85 -11.87 -2.92 1.77
C GLY A 85 -10.52 -2.28 1.44
N GLU A 86 -9.87 -2.81 0.41
CA GLU A 86 -8.54 -2.42 -0.03
C GLU A 86 -8.45 -0.92 -0.39
N ASP A 87 -9.48 -0.36 -0.99
CA ASP A 87 -9.54 1.08 -1.32
C ASP A 87 -9.47 1.97 -0.09
N TYR A 88 -10.18 1.58 0.99
CA TYR A 88 -10.13 2.32 2.24
C TYR A 88 -8.74 2.23 2.89
N VAL A 89 -8.16 1.04 2.88
CA VAL A 89 -6.81 0.81 3.41
C VAL A 89 -5.77 1.57 2.58
N TRP A 90 -5.87 1.54 1.24
CA TRP A 90 -5.01 2.30 0.35
C TRP A 90 -5.10 3.79 0.62
N LYS A 91 -6.32 4.33 0.70
CA LYS A 91 -6.52 5.74 1.03
C LYS A 91 -5.83 6.12 2.35
N LYS A 92 -5.92 5.26 3.36
CA LYS A 92 -5.25 5.50 4.64
C LYS A 92 -3.72 5.51 4.51
N VAL A 93 -3.14 4.55 3.80
CA VAL A 93 -1.68 4.50 3.53
C VAL A 93 -1.25 5.71 2.71
N LEU A 94 -2.06 6.10 1.72
CA LEU A 94 -1.81 7.28 0.89
C LEU A 94 -1.81 8.56 1.74
N ASP A 95 -2.85 8.79 2.52
CA ASP A 95 -3.02 10.01 3.32
C ASP A 95 -1.97 10.12 4.44
N GLU A 96 -1.55 9.00 5.01
CA GLU A 96 -0.63 8.96 6.15
C GLU A 96 0.86 8.84 5.75
N TYR A 97 1.16 8.37 4.54
CA TYR A 97 2.54 8.10 4.14
C TYR A 97 2.87 8.44 2.68
N VAL A 98 2.24 7.78 1.70
CA VAL A 98 2.68 7.83 0.28
C VAL A 98 2.60 9.24 -0.32
N SER A 99 1.58 10.03 0.00
CA SER A 99 1.43 11.41 -0.50
C SER A 99 2.61 12.30 -0.12
N PHE A 100 3.24 12.06 1.03
CA PHE A 100 4.41 12.82 1.48
C PHE A 100 5.71 12.43 0.77
N LEU A 101 5.73 11.29 0.08
CA LEU A 101 6.88 10.84 -0.71
C LEU A 101 6.93 11.51 -2.08
N SER A 102 5.85 12.15 -2.50
CA SER A 102 5.72 12.88 -3.78
C SER A 102 6.08 11.99 -4.99
N PRO A 103 5.41 10.85 -5.20
CA PRO A 103 5.64 10.00 -6.36
C PRO A 103 5.27 10.73 -7.65
N SER A 104 5.92 10.38 -8.77
CA SER A 104 5.48 10.81 -10.09
C SER A 104 4.07 10.26 -10.39
N LYS A 105 3.35 10.87 -11.35
CA LYS A 105 2.01 10.42 -11.75
C LYS A 105 1.98 8.94 -12.15
N ASN A 106 3.00 8.49 -12.87
CA ASN A 106 3.12 7.10 -13.29
C ASN A 106 3.43 6.17 -12.12
N ALA A 107 4.40 6.55 -11.26
CA ALA A 107 4.70 5.78 -10.06
C ALA A 107 3.47 5.67 -9.14
N PHE A 108 2.72 6.76 -8.97
CA PHE A 108 1.48 6.74 -8.18
C PHE A 108 0.46 5.73 -8.71
N LYS A 109 0.21 5.70 -10.03
CA LYS A 109 -0.71 4.75 -10.66
C LYS A 109 -0.26 3.30 -10.43
N ILE A 110 1.04 3.03 -10.60
CA ILE A 110 1.62 1.69 -10.40
C ILE A 110 1.51 1.28 -8.93
N LEU A 111 1.86 2.17 -7.99
CA LEU A 111 1.76 1.88 -6.56
C LEU A 111 0.32 1.63 -6.12
N SER A 112 -0.64 2.43 -6.62
CA SER A 112 -2.07 2.21 -6.32
C SER A 112 -2.52 0.83 -6.78
N PHE A 113 -2.26 0.49 -8.04
CA PHE A 113 -2.62 -0.81 -8.60
C PHE A 113 -1.96 -1.97 -7.81
N ALA A 114 -0.64 -1.94 -7.68
CA ALA A 114 0.11 -2.99 -7.00
C ALA A 114 -0.35 -3.21 -5.55
N PHE A 115 -0.59 -2.12 -4.82
CA PHE A 115 -1.02 -2.20 -3.43
C PHE A 115 -2.44 -2.78 -3.31
N THR A 116 -3.40 -2.26 -4.07
CA THR A 116 -4.80 -2.71 -3.99
C THR A 116 -4.93 -4.16 -4.43
N GLU A 117 -4.32 -4.57 -5.53
CA GLU A 117 -4.34 -5.96 -6.00
C GLU A 117 -3.73 -6.93 -4.97
N MET A 118 -2.55 -6.60 -4.43
CA MET A 118 -1.88 -7.50 -3.49
C MET A 118 -2.59 -7.56 -2.13
N LEU A 119 -3.15 -6.45 -1.68
CA LEU A 119 -3.95 -6.45 -0.47
C LEU A 119 -5.25 -7.23 -0.65
N ASN A 120 -5.93 -7.05 -1.80
CA ASN A 120 -7.16 -7.77 -2.09
C ASN A 120 -6.95 -9.30 -2.13
N ASN A 121 -5.86 -9.76 -2.74
CA ASN A 121 -5.48 -11.17 -2.69
C ASN A 121 -5.35 -11.68 -1.25
N SER A 122 -4.77 -10.90 -0.34
CA SER A 122 -4.65 -11.27 1.07
C SER A 122 -6.00 -11.26 1.79
N LEU A 123 -6.88 -10.31 1.48
CA LEU A 123 -8.22 -10.20 2.10
C LEU A 123 -9.13 -11.36 1.73
N GLU A 124 -9.13 -11.75 0.45
CA GLU A 124 -10.09 -12.71 -0.11
C GLU A 124 -9.60 -14.15 -0.05
N HIS A 125 -8.32 -14.37 -0.32
CA HIS A 125 -7.83 -15.73 -0.58
C HIS A 125 -7.02 -16.35 0.56
N SER A 126 -6.52 -15.56 1.51
CA SER A 126 -5.63 -16.09 2.56
C SER A 126 -6.34 -16.86 3.68
N LYS A 127 -7.65 -16.63 3.88
CA LYS A 127 -8.41 -17.12 5.06
C LYS A 127 -7.83 -16.63 6.40
N THR A 128 -7.00 -15.60 6.38
CA THR A 128 -6.40 -15.02 7.58
C THR A 128 -7.41 -14.18 8.38
N ASN A 129 -7.08 -13.91 9.64
CA ASN A 129 -7.77 -12.89 10.46
C ASN A 129 -6.86 -11.69 10.76
N LYS A 130 -5.64 -11.68 10.22
CA LYS A 130 -4.63 -10.64 10.45
C LYS A 130 -3.80 -10.41 9.19
N ILE A 131 -3.53 -9.13 8.87
CA ILE A 131 -2.63 -8.71 7.78
C ILE A 131 -1.72 -7.62 8.32
N ASP A 132 -0.42 -7.74 8.08
CA ASP A 132 0.58 -6.73 8.39
C ASP A 132 1.05 -6.07 7.10
N ILE A 133 1.05 -4.73 7.10
CA ILE A 133 1.50 -3.90 5.99
C ILE A 133 2.66 -3.05 6.47
N VAL A 134 3.77 -3.10 5.74
CA VAL A 134 4.94 -2.27 6.01
C VAL A 134 5.31 -1.53 4.73
N ALA A 135 5.51 -0.23 4.82
CA ALA A 135 5.99 0.59 3.72
C ALA A 135 7.16 1.45 4.16
N LYS A 136 8.19 1.56 3.31
CA LYS A 136 9.37 2.39 3.58
C LYS A 136 9.93 2.99 2.29
N LYS A 137 10.60 4.13 2.42
CA LYS A 137 11.39 4.76 1.37
C LYS A 137 12.87 4.55 1.66
N VAL A 138 13.61 4.08 0.66
CA VAL A 138 15.07 3.97 0.72
C VAL A 138 15.63 4.61 -0.56
N GLY A 139 16.32 5.72 -0.41
CA GLY A 139 16.75 6.50 -1.56
C GLY A 139 15.57 6.95 -2.44
N PRO A 140 15.60 6.72 -3.75
CA PRO A 140 14.50 7.03 -4.67
C PRO A 140 13.42 5.94 -4.73
N LYS A 141 13.63 4.77 -4.10
CA LYS A 141 12.71 3.63 -4.15
C LYS A 141 11.74 3.61 -2.99
N PHE A 142 10.50 3.26 -3.29
CA PHE A 142 9.47 2.85 -2.34
C PHE A 142 9.47 1.33 -2.23
N PHE A 143 9.36 0.81 -1.03
CA PHE A 143 9.22 -0.60 -0.71
C PHE A 143 7.92 -0.80 0.03
N CYS A 144 7.18 -1.84 -0.32
CA CYS A 144 5.98 -2.27 0.38
C CYS A 144 6.04 -3.77 0.63
N SER A 145 5.64 -4.18 1.83
CA SER A 145 5.42 -5.59 2.20
C SER A 145 3.99 -5.73 2.72
N ILE A 146 3.27 -6.73 2.22
CA ILE A 146 1.94 -7.13 2.67
C ILE A 146 2.05 -8.59 3.08
N ARG A 147 1.79 -8.90 4.34
CA ARG A 147 1.89 -10.24 4.89
C ARG A 147 0.58 -10.66 5.53
N ASP A 148 0.03 -11.75 5.05
CA ASP A 148 -1.02 -12.49 5.72
C ASP A 148 -0.45 -13.70 6.51
N PHE A 149 -1.28 -14.28 7.36
CA PHE A 149 -0.92 -15.43 8.20
C PHE A 149 -1.88 -16.60 7.94
N GLY A 150 -2.35 -16.70 6.70
CA GLY A 150 -3.35 -17.66 6.30
C GLY A 150 -2.78 -18.96 5.73
N ILE A 151 -3.46 -19.48 4.69
CA ILE A 151 -3.18 -20.81 4.11
C ILE A 151 -2.01 -20.83 3.13
N GLY A 152 -1.46 -19.68 2.75
CA GLY A 152 -0.40 -19.57 1.74
C GLY A 152 -0.92 -19.57 0.29
N ALA A 153 -0.39 -18.65 -0.52
CA ALA A 153 -0.86 -18.45 -1.90
C ALA A 153 -0.61 -19.69 -2.77
N PHE A 154 0.59 -20.27 -2.69
CA PHE A 154 0.92 -21.43 -3.55
C PHE A 154 0.15 -22.67 -3.15
N ALA A 155 -0.04 -22.92 -1.85
CA ALA A 155 -0.87 -24.03 -1.37
C ALA A 155 -2.33 -23.84 -1.79
N ASN A 156 -2.90 -22.64 -1.66
CA ASN A 156 -4.26 -22.34 -2.08
C ASN A 156 -4.48 -22.61 -3.59
N VAL A 157 -3.56 -22.16 -4.44
CA VAL A 157 -3.64 -22.38 -5.89
C VAL A 157 -3.44 -23.86 -6.21
N LYS A 158 -2.44 -24.53 -5.59
CA LYS A 158 -2.21 -25.96 -5.76
C LYS A 158 -3.47 -26.78 -5.47
N ASP A 159 -4.07 -26.55 -4.30
CA ASP A 159 -5.24 -27.33 -3.86
C ASP A 159 -6.47 -27.05 -4.72
N LYS A 160 -6.69 -25.80 -5.13
CA LYS A 160 -7.85 -25.42 -5.94
C LYS A 160 -7.80 -25.94 -7.36
N PHE A 161 -6.63 -26.01 -7.97
CA PHE A 161 -6.45 -26.48 -9.35
C PHE A 161 -5.96 -27.93 -9.44
N GLY A 162 -5.79 -28.63 -8.32
CA GLY A 162 -5.37 -30.03 -8.29
C GLY A 162 -3.92 -30.24 -8.73
N PHE A 163 -3.04 -29.26 -8.52
CA PHE A 163 -1.63 -29.42 -8.87
C PHE A 163 -0.91 -30.36 -7.90
N GLN A 164 0.14 -31.02 -8.40
CA GLN A 164 0.95 -31.95 -7.62
C GLN A 164 1.83 -31.21 -6.61
N THR A 165 2.41 -30.09 -7.01
CA THR A 165 3.38 -29.34 -6.22
C THR A 165 3.04 -27.86 -6.13
N GLU A 166 3.55 -27.15 -5.13
CA GLU A 166 3.45 -25.68 -5.05
C GLU A 166 4.29 -24.99 -6.15
N PHE A 167 5.28 -25.67 -6.71
CA PHE A 167 6.04 -25.19 -7.86
C PHE A 167 5.18 -25.10 -9.12
N ASP A 168 4.28 -26.05 -9.33
CA ASP A 168 3.30 -25.98 -10.42
C ASP A 168 2.35 -24.79 -10.26
N ALA A 169 1.97 -24.50 -9.01
CA ALA A 169 1.17 -23.33 -8.69
C ALA A 169 1.92 -22.01 -9.00
N ILE A 170 3.23 -21.94 -8.76
CA ILE A 170 4.05 -20.78 -9.13
C ILE A 170 4.04 -20.57 -10.65
N ASN A 171 4.30 -21.64 -11.42
CA ASN A 171 4.28 -21.56 -12.88
C ASN A 171 2.91 -21.13 -13.42
N PHE A 172 1.85 -21.58 -12.78
CA PHE A 172 0.49 -21.19 -13.12
C PHE A 172 0.22 -19.70 -12.85
N ILE A 173 0.62 -19.18 -11.70
CA ILE A 173 0.51 -17.76 -11.34
C ILE A 173 1.31 -16.88 -12.33
N LEU A 174 2.51 -17.31 -12.71
CA LEU A 174 3.36 -16.59 -13.66
C LEU A 174 2.79 -16.54 -15.09
N LYS A 175 1.93 -17.50 -15.47
CA LYS A 175 1.23 -17.48 -16.76
C LYS A 175 0.08 -16.46 -16.81
N GLY A 176 -0.43 -16.00 -15.69
CA GLY A 176 -1.38 -14.89 -15.58
C GLY A 176 -2.79 -15.14 -16.16
N LYS A 177 -3.08 -16.33 -16.68
CA LYS A 177 -4.31 -16.58 -17.44
C LYS A 177 -5.52 -17.02 -16.62
N GLN A 178 -5.38 -17.25 -15.32
CA GLN A 178 -6.47 -17.89 -14.56
C GLN A 178 -6.60 -17.35 -13.15
N THR A 179 -7.83 -17.23 -12.73
CA THR A 179 -8.22 -16.81 -11.37
C THR A 179 -8.84 -17.97 -10.61
N THR A 180 -8.67 -17.96 -9.32
CA THR A 180 -9.40 -18.85 -8.41
C THR A 180 -10.86 -18.43 -8.26
N ASP A 181 -11.23 -17.21 -8.65
CA ASP A 181 -12.59 -16.70 -8.68
C ASP A 181 -12.91 -15.94 -9.99
N PRO A 182 -13.30 -16.65 -11.09
CA PRO A 182 -13.57 -16.03 -12.39
C PRO A 182 -14.73 -15.04 -12.42
N LYS A 183 -15.61 -15.07 -11.40
CA LYS A 183 -16.78 -14.18 -11.33
C LYS A 183 -16.43 -12.80 -10.82
N ASN A 184 -15.43 -12.71 -9.95
CA ASN A 184 -15.09 -11.47 -9.26
C ASN A 184 -13.70 -10.93 -9.66
N HIS A 185 -12.78 -11.79 -10.18
CA HIS A 185 -11.40 -11.40 -10.49
C HIS A 185 -10.88 -12.03 -11.77
N THR A 186 -10.07 -11.28 -12.49
CA THR A 186 -9.43 -11.73 -13.72
C THR A 186 -8.25 -12.70 -13.50
N GLY A 187 -7.79 -12.89 -12.26
CA GLY A 187 -6.60 -13.68 -11.91
C GLY A 187 -5.27 -13.05 -12.36
N GLN A 188 -5.32 -11.85 -12.85
CA GLN A 188 -4.19 -11.18 -13.49
C GLN A 188 -3.42 -10.25 -12.53
N GLY A 189 -3.96 -9.99 -11.32
CA GLY A 189 -3.40 -9.02 -10.38
C GLY A 189 -1.95 -9.29 -9.99
N VAL A 190 -1.62 -10.55 -9.62
CA VAL A 190 -0.25 -10.95 -9.29
C VAL A 190 0.66 -10.85 -10.50
N PHE A 191 0.20 -11.35 -11.66
CA PHE A 191 0.95 -11.31 -12.90
C PHE A 191 1.29 -9.86 -13.29
N PHE A 192 0.31 -8.98 -13.42
CA PHE A 192 0.57 -7.59 -13.80
C PHE A 192 1.38 -6.84 -12.75
N THR A 193 1.11 -7.03 -11.47
CA THR A 193 1.93 -6.43 -10.41
C THR A 193 3.39 -6.84 -10.56
N SER A 194 3.65 -8.14 -10.80
CA SER A 194 5.02 -8.63 -10.98
C SER A 194 5.74 -8.02 -12.19
N LYS A 195 5.01 -7.61 -13.23
CA LYS A 195 5.61 -7.00 -14.45
C LYS A 195 5.78 -5.47 -14.38
N ILE A 196 4.96 -4.77 -13.59
CA ILE A 196 4.98 -3.28 -13.58
C ILE A 196 5.91 -2.69 -12.53
N VAL A 197 6.14 -3.36 -11.40
CA VAL A 197 7.06 -2.90 -10.35
C VAL A 197 8.52 -3.10 -10.73
N ASP A 198 9.48 -2.59 -9.97
CA ASP A 198 10.91 -2.81 -10.25
C ASP A 198 11.37 -4.17 -9.74
N GLU A 199 10.96 -4.51 -8.53
CA GLU A 199 11.24 -5.80 -7.90
C GLU A 199 9.96 -6.34 -7.28
N PHE A 200 9.73 -7.62 -7.43
CA PHE A 200 8.58 -8.32 -6.87
C PHE A 200 9.04 -9.60 -6.19
N VAL A 201 8.55 -9.84 -4.99
CA VAL A 201 8.80 -11.07 -4.23
C VAL A 201 7.48 -11.61 -3.70
N LEU A 202 7.25 -12.90 -3.89
CA LEU A 202 6.13 -13.61 -3.29
C LEU A 202 6.68 -14.84 -2.58
N GLN A 203 6.59 -14.86 -1.26
CA GLN A 203 6.93 -16.02 -0.44
C GLN A 203 5.65 -16.63 0.12
N SER A 204 5.51 -17.93 -0.03
CA SER A 204 4.46 -18.74 0.59
C SER A 204 5.08 -20.03 1.09
N HIS A 205 4.93 -20.31 2.38
CA HIS A 205 5.62 -21.40 3.07
C HIS A 205 7.15 -21.34 2.85
N GLU A 206 7.73 -22.40 2.29
CA GLU A 206 9.18 -22.50 2.04
C GLU A 206 9.60 -21.95 0.69
N LEU A 207 8.66 -21.69 -0.22
CA LEU A 207 8.98 -21.26 -1.58
C LEU A 207 8.90 -19.75 -1.70
N LYS A 208 9.91 -19.19 -2.35
CA LYS A 208 10.05 -17.76 -2.59
C LYS A 208 10.32 -17.50 -4.07
N LEU A 209 9.35 -16.89 -4.74
CA LEU A 209 9.49 -16.35 -6.08
C LEU A 209 10.07 -14.95 -6.00
N LYS A 210 11.14 -14.69 -6.76
CA LYS A 210 11.75 -13.36 -6.93
C LYS A 210 11.72 -12.96 -8.39
N ILE A 211 11.35 -11.72 -8.68
CA ILE A 211 11.37 -11.12 -10.02
C ILE A 211 12.02 -9.76 -9.91
N ASN A 212 13.04 -9.52 -10.72
CA ASN A 212 13.73 -8.24 -10.85
C ASN A 212 13.60 -7.73 -12.29
N ASN A 213 12.65 -6.83 -12.51
CA ASN A 213 12.39 -6.25 -13.84
C ASN A 213 13.45 -5.23 -14.28
N SER A 214 14.39 -4.84 -13.41
CA SER A 214 15.51 -3.97 -13.79
C SER A 214 16.61 -4.73 -14.52
N ASN A 215 16.77 -6.02 -14.20
CA ASN A 215 17.80 -6.90 -14.77
C ASN A 215 17.20 -8.03 -15.63
N ASP A 216 15.86 -8.07 -15.74
CA ASP A 216 15.12 -9.14 -16.42
C ASP A 216 15.43 -10.54 -15.83
N GLU A 217 15.48 -10.61 -14.50
CA GLU A 217 15.83 -11.83 -13.76
C GLU A 217 14.62 -12.33 -12.97
N TYR A 218 14.44 -13.63 -12.96
CA TYR A 218 13.50 -14.27 -12.04
C TYR A 218 14.04 -15.61 -11.54
N GLY A 219 13.57 -16.03 -10.36
CA GLY A 219 13.98 -17.30 -9.78
C GLY A 219 13.05 -17.72 -8.64
N VAL A 220 13.09 -19.03 -8.36
CA VAL A 220 12.41 -19.64 -7.21
C VAL A 220 13.47 -20.27 -6.32
N GLU A 221 13.41 -19.96 -5.04
CA GLU A 221 14.33 -20.50 -4.03
C GLU A 221 13.58 -21.04 -2.81
N LYS A 222 14.20 -21.94 -2.08
CA LYS A 222 13.72 -22.36 -0.77
C LYS A 222 14.24 -21.42 0.31
N GLU A 223 13.35 -21.02 1.19
CA GLU A 223 13.63 -20.14 2.31
C GLU A 223 13.03 -20.70 3.59
N LYS A 224 13.33 -20.05 4.73
CA LYS A 224 12.70 -20.39 6.00
C LYS A 224 11.18 -20.36 5.86
N ASN A 225 10.53 -21.44 6.31
CA ASN A 225 9.08 -21.56 6.28
C ASN A 225 8.39 -20.41 7.03
N ILE A 226 7.38 -19.84 6.39
CA ILE A 226 6.49 -18.82 6.97
C ILE A 226 5.05 -19.32 6.96
N SER A 227 4.25 -18.89 7.94
CA SER A 227 2.79 -19.06 7.87
C SER A 227 2.19 -18.03 6.91
N GLY A 228 1.30 -18.46 6.02
CA GLY A 228 0.61 -17.59 5.07
C GLY A 228 1.48 -17.14 3.90
N THR A 229 1.24 -15.91 3.45
CA THR A 229 1.93 -15.31 2.30
C THR A 229 2.57 -13.99 2.69
N ALA A 230 3.78 -13.75 2.21
CA ALA A 230 4.42 -12.44 2.23
C ALA A 230 4.66 -11.97 0.80
N ILE A 231 4.13 -10.81 0.45
CA ILE A 231 4.34 -10.15 -0.84
C ILE A 231 5.15 -8.89 -0.59
N GLU A 232 6.23 -8.73 -1.33
CA GLU A 232 7.06 -7.54 -1.28
C GLU A 232 7.24 -6.97 -2.68
N PHE A 233 7.18 -5.65 -2.81
CA PHE A 233 7.49 -5.01 -4.07
C PHE A 233 8.22 -3.69 -3.85
N SER A 234 9.02 -3.31 -4.85
CA SER A 234 9.69 -2.01 -4.87
C SER A 234 9.43 -1.28 -6.18
N LEU A 235 9.41 0.05 -6.12
CA LEU A 235 9.25 0.92 -7.27
C LEU A 235 10.01 2.23 -7.07
N ASN A 236 10.70 2.69 -8.11
CA ASN A 236 11.26 4.04 -8.13
C ASN A 236 10.13 5.08 -8.13
N LEU A 237 10.14 5.99 -7.15
CA LEU A 237 9.14 7.05 -7.00
C LEU A 237 9.07 8.01 -8.19
N HIS A 238 10.09 8.05 -9.04
CA HIS A 238 10.15 8.83 -10.28
C HIS A 238 10.03 7.95 -11.53
N SER A 239 9.45 6.75 -11.40
CA SER A 239 9.26 5.82 -12.52
C SER A 239 8.55 6.50 -13.68
N LYS A 240 9.07 6.27 -14.90
CA LYS A 240 8.48 6.69 -16.17
C LYS A 240 7.68 5.57 -16.84
N LYS A 241 7.63 4.37 -16.22
CA LYS A 241 6.86 3.24 -16.74
C LYS A 241 5.40 3.65 -16.94
N ASP A 242 4.82 3.26 -18.05
CA ASP A 242 3.39 3.49 -18.36
C ASP A 242 2.64 2.18 -18.18
N ILE A 243 1.73 2.15 -17.20
CA ILE A 243 0.95 0.95 -16.86
C ILE A 243 0.11 0.45 -18.03
N GLY A 244 -0.48 1.38 -18.81
CA GLY A 244 -1.29 1.00 -19.99
C GLY A 244 -0.45 0.38 -21.09
N LYS A 245 0.76 0.88 -21.34
CA LYS A 245 1.68 0.30 -22.31
C LYS A 245 2.15 -1.09 -21.89
N ILE A 246 2.39 -1.31 -20.60
CA ILE A 246 2.80 -2.61 -20.09
C ILE A 246 1.64 -3.59 -20.21
N PHE A 247 0.43 -3.22 -19.79
CA PHE A 247 -0.74 -4.08 -19.92
C PHE A 247 -1.02 -4.44 -21.39
N GLY A 248 -0.93 -3.46 -22.31
CA GLY A 248 -1.15 -3.68 -23.74
C GLY A 248 -0.15 -4.61 -24.41
N LYS A 249 0.98 -4.95 -23.78
CA LYS A 249 1.88 -6.01 -24.29
C LYS A 249 1.33 -7.41 -24.07
N PHE A 250 0.48 -7.59 -23.09
CA PHE A 250 -0.03 -8.89 -22.64
C PHE A 250 -1.54 -9.07 -22.86
N THR A 251 -2.22 -8.04 -23.37
CA THR A 251 -3.66 -8.07 -23.67
C THR A 251 -3.90 -7.79 -25.15
N ASP A 252 -4.99 -8.34 -25.69
CA ASP A 252 -5.49 -7.99 -27.02
C ASP A 252 -6.16 -6.60 -27.06
N LYS A 253 -6.75 -6.24 -28.24
CA LYS A 253 -7.46 -4.97 -28.41
C LYS A 253 -8.71 -4.82 -27.53
N GLU A 254 -9.24 -5.93 -26.99
CA GLU A 254 -10.39 -5.96 -26.08
C GLU A 254 -9.97 -6.04 -24.60
N PHE A 255 -8.66 -5.89 -24.30
CA PHE A 255 -8.08 -6.08 -22.97
C PHE A 255 -8.24 -7.52 -22.42
N VAL A 256 -8.47 -8.48 -23.29
CA VAL A 256 -8.42 -9.91 -22.97
C VAL A 256 -6.96 -10.36 -23.00
N PHE A 257 -6.53 -11.10 -21.99
CA PHE A 257 -5.15 -11.58 -21.87
C PHE A 257 -4.80 -12.54 -23.01
N ASP A 258 -3.87 -12.16 -23.90
CA ASP A 258 -3.55 -12.90 -25.14
C ASP A 258 -2.18 -13.56 -25.12
N LYS A 259 -1.17 -12.99 -24.43
CA LYS A 259 0.22 -13.43 -24.52
C LYS A 259 0.89 -13.64 -23.18
N THR A 260 1.63 -14.75 -23.07
CA THR A 260 2.65 -14.95 -22.03
C THR A 260 4.01 -14.93 -22.72
N GLU A 261 4.80 -13.87 -22.51
CA GLU A 261 6.24 -13.91 -22.79
C GLU A 261 6.92 -14.40 -21.52
N ILE A 262 7.64 -15.50 -21.63
CA ILE A 262 8.44 -16.10 -20.56
C ILE A 262 9.85 -15.55 -20.66
#